data_95b70900da2eec3807ff31dfc8246940
#
_entry.id   95b70900da2eec3807ff31dfc8246940
#
_cell.length_a   1.000
_cell.length_b   1.000
_cell.length_c   1.000
_cell.angle_alpha   90.00
_cell.angle_beta   90.00
_cell.angle_gamma   90.00
#
_symmetry.space_group_name_H-M   'P 1'
#
loop_
_entity.id
_entity.type
_entity.pdbx_description
1 polymer ?
#
loop_
_entity_poly.entity_id
_entity_poly.type
_entity_poly.pdbx_seq_one_letter_code
_entity_poly.pdbx_strand_id
1 'polypeptide(L)'
;MDVTGTALFPSLAKSGGGVTGLSIPDDEPVWNLLDKASPNGMANQLEFLLQGLGSNCRNLHPSITIDETKGPVHIVDGTLVGPSVHIEGPSYIAGEVRHGAYVRSHSWICRDAVVGHATEVKHSLLLPGAKAPHFNYVGDSILGSGVNLGAGCKLSNLRNDGRHIR
;
A
#
# COMPACT_ATOMS: atom_id res chain seq x y z
N MET A 1 -23.35 12.88 3.31
CA MET A 1 -23.48 11.50 2.80
C MET A 1 -22.08 10.89 2.98
N ASP A 2 -21.94 10.00 3.95
CA ASP A 2 -20.66 9.36 4.20
C ASP A 2 -20.37 8.37 3.08
N VAL A 3 -19.20 8.47 2.48
CA VAL A 3 -18.80 7.60 1.37
C VAL A 3 -18.16 6.35 1.97
N THR A 4 -18.90 5.25 1.93
CA THR A 4 -18.44 3.97 2.49
C THR A 4 -17.49 3.25 1.56
N GLY A 5 -16.74 2.28 2.12
CA GLY A 5 -15.79 1.49 1.37
C GLY A 5 -16.40 0.72 0.21
N THR A 6 -17.57 0.11 0.40
CA THR A 6 -18.28 -0.63 -0.65
C THR A 6 -18.84 0.29 -1.75
N ALA A 7 -19.22 1.53 -1.41
CA ALA A 7 -19.66 2.51 -2.40
C ALA A 7 -18.53 2.96 -3.33
N LEU A 8 -17.30 3.18 -2.78
CA LEU A 8 -16.14 3.58 -3.58
C LEU A 8 -15.42 2.40 -4.25
N PHE A 9 -15.41 1.25 -3.60
CA PHE A 9 -14.67 0.07 -4.06
C PHE A 9 -15.59 -1.16 -4.18
N PRO A 10 -16.60 -1.12 -5.06
CA PRO A 10 -17.59 -2.19 -5.16
C PRO A 10 -16.99 -3.55 -5.58
N SER A 11 -15.82 -3.55 -6.17
CA SER A 11 -15.09 -4.78 -6.50
C SER A 11 -14.61 -5.53 -5.25
N LEU A 12 -14.40 -4.86 -4.13
CA LEU A 12 -13.96 -5.48 -2.89
C LEU A 12 -15.13 -6.19 -2.17
N ALA A 13 -16.34 -5.68 -2.28
CA ALA A 13 -17.54 -6.29 -1.70
C ALA A 13 -17.92 -7.63 -2.35
N LYS A 14 -17.61 -7.80 -3.65
CA LYS A 14 -18.10 -8.93 -4.46
C LYS A 14 -17.25 -10.20 -4.39
N SER A 15 -16.03 -10.17 -3.90
CA SER A 15 -15.09 -11.27 -4.09
C SER A 15 -14.26 -11.71 -2.89
N GLY A 16 -14.59 -11.27 -1.67
CA GLY A 16 -13.57 -11.34 -0.62
C GLY A 16 -12.28 -10.63 -1.07
N GLY A 17 -12.40 -9.81 -2.05
CA GLY A 17 -11.58 -8.74 -2.57
C GLY A 17 -10.22 -9.07 -3.14
N GLY A 18 -9.77 -10.29 -3.13
CA GLY A 18 -8.37 -10.57 -3.51
C GLY A 18 -7.32 -9.83 -2.66
N VAL A 19 -7.76 -9.21 -1.58
CA VAL A 19 -6.90 -8.51 -0.62
C VAL A 19 -6.83 -9.36 0.63
N THR A 20 -5.73 -10.08 0.79
CA THR A 20 -5.51 -10.96 1.93
C THR A 20 -5.58 -10.16 3.23
N GLY A 21 -6.54 -10.48 4.09
CA GLY A 21 -6.61 -9.97 5.46
C GLY A 21 -7.13 -8.54 5.63
N LEU A 22 -7.47 -7.80 4.56
CA LEU A 22 -8.03 -6.47 4.67
C LEU A 22 -9.57 -6.51 4.78
N SER A 23 -10.10 -5.81 5.77
CA SER A 23 -11.53 -5.53 5.91
C SER A 23 -11.79 -4.05 5.66
N ILE A 24 -12.78 -3.74 4.85
CA ILE A 24 -13.25 -2.38 4.61
C ILE A 24 -14.64 -2.25 5.24
N PRO A 25 -14.77 -1.54 6.37
CA PRO A 25 -16.06 -1.37 7.04
C PRO A 25 -17.06 -0.64 6.16
N ASP A 26 -18.32 -1.10 6.19
CA ASP A 26 -19.43 -0.49 5.45
C ASP A 26 -20.17 0.59 6.24
N ASP A 27 -19.96 0.62 7.55
CA ASP A 27 -20.59 1.52 8.51
C ASP A 27 -19.74 2.75 8.85
N GLU A 28 -18.56 2.85 8.27
CA GLU A 28 -17.63 3.94 8.49
C GLU A 28 -17.25 4.64 7.17
N PRO A 29 -16.85 5.94 7.20
CA PRO A 29 -16.25 6.60 6.06
C PRO A 29 -14.96 5.88 5.63
N VAL A 30 -14.78 5.68 4.33
CA VAL A 30 -13.64 4.92 3.78
C VAL A 30 -12.27 5.49 4.17
N TRP A 31 -12.16 6.79 4.39
CA TRP A 31 -10.91 7.43 4.82
C TRP A 31 -10.48 7.06 6.23
N ASN A 32 -11.37 6.46 7.05
CA ASN A 32 -10.99 5.91 8.35
C ASN A 32 -9.97 4.78 8.23
N LEU A 33 -9.88 4.13 7.05
CA LEU A 33 -8.79 3.19 6.75
C LEU A 33 -7.40 3.85 6.82
N LEU A 34 -7.31 5.15 6.56
CA LEU A 34 -6.06 5.90 6.63
C LEU A 34 -5.80 6.52 8.02
N ASP A 35 -6.76 6.44 8.93
CA ASP A 35 -6.57 6.90 10.31
C ASP A 35 -5.76 5.85 11.09
N LYS A 36 -4.55 6.24 11.49
CA LYS A 36 -3.65 5.38 12.28
C LYS A 36 -4.16 5.11 13.70
N ALA A 37 -5.03 5.96 14.21
CA ALA A 37 -5.64 5.78 15.53
C ALA A 37 -6.88 4.86 15.47
N SER A 38 -7.46 4.64 14.30
CA SER A 38 -8.60 3.76 14.14
C SER A 38 -8.20 2.29 14.34
N PRO A 39 -8.88 1.52 15.19
CA PRO A 39 -8.64 0.08 15.30
C PRO A 39 -8.91 -0.66 13.98
N ASN A 40 -9.80 -0.11 13.12
CA ASN A 40 -10.10 -0.62 11.79
C ASN A 40 -9.20 0.01 10.70
N GLY A 41 -8.25 0.87 11.08
CA GLY A 41 -7.31 1.48 10.14
C GLY A 41 -6.40 0.44 9.48
N MET A 42 -6.04 0.69 8.24
CA MET A 42 -5.20 -0.25 7.46
C MET A 42 -3.85 -0.54 8.12
N ALA A 43 -3.29 0.41 8.88
CA ALA A 43 -2.03 0.21 9.59
C ALA A 43 -2.17 -0.91 10.63
N ASN A 44 -3.20 -0.83 11.48
CA ASN A 44 -3.47 -1.84 12.50
C ASN A 44 -3.82 -3.20 11.89
N GLN A 45 -4.61 -3.20 10.82
CA GLN A 45 -4.94 -4.45 10.09
C GLN A 45 -3.69 -5.08 9.45
N LEU A 46 -2.80 -4.26 8.88
CA LEU A 46 -1.54 -4.73 8.30
C LEU A 46 -0.62 -5.34 9.35
N GLU A 47 -0.45 -4.66 10.48
CA GLU A 47 0.37 -5.17 11.59
C GLU A 47 -0.17 -6.50 12.12
N PHE A 48 -1.49 -6.61 12.30
CA PHE A 48 -2.13 -7.87 12.71
C PHE A 48 -1.90 -8.99 11.69
N LEU A 49 -2.06 -8.72 10.40
CA LEU A 49 -1.77 -9.68 9.33
C LEU A 49 -0.31 -10.16 9.40
N LEU A 50 0.62 -9.22 9.54
CA LEU A 50 2.05 -9.52 9.55
C LEU A 50 2.51 -10.25 10.81
N GLN A 51 1.81 -10.12 11.94
CA GLN A 51 2.06 -10.96 13.13
C GLN A 51 1.86 -12.44 12.83
N GLY A 52 0.87 -12.78 11.99
CA GLY A 52 0.62 -14.15 11.57
C GLY A 52 1.54 -14.66 10.45
N LEU A 53 1.91 -13.77 9.51
CA LEU A 53 2.72 -14.14 8.34
C LEU A 53 4.23 -14.09 8.62
N GLY A 54 4.68 -13.13 9.41
CA GLY A 54 6.09 -12.83 9.61
C GLY A 54 6.79 -12.23 8.41
N SER A 55 8.11 -12.06 8.53
CA SER A 55 8.97 -11.60 7.44
C SER A 55 9.15 -12.67 6.36
N ASN A 56 9.10 -12.25 5.09
CA ASN A 56 9.46 -13.08 3.95
C ASN A 56 10.19 -12.23 2.90
N CYS A 57 11.52 -12.18 2.98
CA CYS A 57 12.40 -11.39 2.09
C CYS A 57 13.43 -12.30 1.41
N ARG A 58 12.98 -13.45 0.86
CA ARG A 58 13.87 -14.46 0.29
C ARG A 58 14.20 -14.18 -1.17
N ASN A 59 15.39 -14.65 -1.58
CA ASN A 59 15.83 -14.65 -2.99
C ASN A 59 15.77 -13.30 -3.69
N LEU A 60 16.04 -12.22 -2.95
CA LEU A 60 16.05 -10.87 -3.48
C LEU A 60 17.40 -10.54 -4.14
N HIS A 61 17.36 -9.60 -5.10
CA HIS A 61 18.59 -9.09 -5.71
C HIS A 61 19.46 -8.39 -4.64
N PRO A 62 20.82 -8.56 -4.64
CA PRO A 62 21.70 -8.02 -3.59
C PRO A 62 21.64 -6.48 -3.41
N SER A 63 21.19 -5.74 -4.41
CA SER A 63 21.03 -4.28 -4.32
C SER A 63 19.72 -3.83 -3.69
N ILE A 64 18.85 -4.75 -3.28
CA ILE A 64 17.61 -4.42 -2.57
C ILE A 64 17.95 -4.22 -1.10
N THR A 65 17.42 -3.15 -0.52
CA THR A 65 17.59 -2.85 0.90
C THR A 65 16.25 -3.05 1.61
N ILE A 66 16.28 -3.84 2.68
CA ILE A 66 15.12 -4.09 3.55
C ILE A 66 15.41 -3.49 4.92
N ASP A 67 14.52 -2.65 5.42
CA ASP A 67 14.56 -2.10 6.78
C ASP A 67 13.36 -2.61 7.58
N GLU A 68 13.59 -3.54 8.49
CA GLU A 68 12.58 -4.13 9.37
C GLU A 68 12.64 -3.55 10.81
N THR A 69 13.31 -2.42 11.00
CA THR A 69 13.45 -1.81 12.34
C THR A 69 12.11 -1.43 12.98
N LYS A 70 11.08 -1.17 12.17
CA LYS A 70 9.73 -0.79 12.62
C LYS A 70 8.71 -1.93 12.54
N GLY A 71 9.04 -3.04 11.89
CA GLY A 71 8.15 -4.17 11.71
C GLY A 71 8.53 -5.01 10.49
N PRO A 72 7.89 -6.18 10.31
CA PRO A 72 8.27 -7.12 9.26
C PRO A 72 7.90 -6.65 7.86
N VAL A 73 8.67 -7.09 6.88
CA VAL A 73 8.36 -6.99 5.45
C VAL A 73 7.97 -8.36 4.93
N HIS A 74 6.76 -8.49 4.43
CA HIS A 74 6.29 -9.73 3.82
C HIS A 74 6.10 -9.56 2.31
N ILE A 75 6.96 -10.21 1.56
CA ILE A 75 6.88 -10.28 0.10
C ILE A 75 6.32 -11.65 -0.26
N VAL A 76 5.17 -11.66 -0.94
CA VAL A 76 4.50 -12.90 -1.37
C VAL A 76 5.39 -13.64 -2.38
N ASP A 77 5.47 -14.95 -2.27
CA ASP A 77 6.28 -15.78 -3.15
C ASP A 77 5.89 -15.56 -4.63
N GLY A 78 6.90 -15.41 -5.48
CA GLY A 78 6.71 -15.12 -6.90
C GLY A 78 6.51 -13.65 -7.24
N THR A 79 6.47 -12.76 -6.25
CA THR A 79 6.43 -11.31 -6.47
C THR A 79 7.74 -10.81 -7.08
N LEU A 80 7.63 -9.98 -8.13
CA LEU A 80 8.78 -9.39 -8.78
C LEU A 80 9.21 -8.11 -8.05
N VAL A 81 10.43 -8.12 -7.52
CA VAL A 81 11.07 -6.94 -6.92
C VAL A 81 12.36 -6.64 -7.68
N GLY A 82 12.40 -5.48 -8.31
CA GLY A 82 13.53 -5.04 -9.12
C GLY A 82 14.74 -4.60 -8.30
N PRO A 83 15.90 -4.43 -8.93
CA PRO A 83 17.13 -3.99 -8.26
C PRO A 83 17.00 -2.57 -7.73
N SER A 84 17.82 -2.23 -6.72
CA SER A 84 17.90 -0.90 -6.09
C SER A 84 16.58 -0.41 -5.49
N VAL A 85 15.69 -1.33 -5.14
CA VAL A 85 14.47 -1.04 -4.37
C VAL A 85 14.85 -0.93 -2.90
N HIS A 86 14.24 0.04 -2.21
CA HIS A 86 14.29 0.15 -0.75
C HIS A 86 12.89 -0.09 -0.17
N ILE A 87 12.78 -0.98 0.84
CA ILE A 87 11.52 -1.33 1.48
C ILE A 87 11.66 -1.20 2.99
N GLU A 88 10.79 -0.39 3.60
CA GLU A 88 10.64 -0.30 5.05
C GLU A 88 9.42 -1.11 5.51
N GLY A 89 9.57 -1.82 6.60
CA GLY A 89 8.45 -2.47 7.30
C GLY A 89 7.75 -1.55 8.32
N PRO A 90 6.55 -1.89 8.80
CA PRO A 90 5.76 -3.02 8.34
C PRO A 90 5.21 -2.80 6.92
N SER A 91 5.31 -3.81 6.05
CA SER A 91 4.80 -3.73 4.67
C SER A 91 4.42 -5.11 4.12
N TYR A 92 3.33 -5.16 3.35
CA TYR A 92 2.88 -6.36 2.64
C TYR A 92 2.92 -6.12 1.14
N ILE A 93 3.59 -7.00 0.40
CA ILE A 93 3.86 -6.82 -1.03
C ILE A 93 3.49 -8.07 -1.79
N ALA A 94 2.40 -7.99 -2.55
CA ALA A 94 1.93 -9.02 -3.47
C ALA A 94 1.93 -8.56 -4.94
N GLY A 95 2.22 -7.27 -5.16
CA GLY A 95 2.33 -6.64 -6.48
C GLY A 95 3.77 -6.41 -6.91
N GLU A 96 3.97 -6.07 -8.16
CA GLU A 96 5.28 -5.77 -8.74
C GLU A 96 5.88 -4.48 -8.16
N VAL A 97 7.15 -4.54 -7.71
CA VAL A 97 7.93 -3.36 -7.31
C VAL A 97 9.13 -3.23 -8.23
N ARG A 98 9.15 -2.18 -9.05
CA ARG A 98 10.18 -1.99 -10.07
C ARG A 98 11.42 -1.31 -9.52
N HIS A 99 12.53 -1.40 -10.28
CA HIS A 99 13.83 -0.86 -9.92
C HIS A 99 13.78 0.58 -9.42
N GLY A 100 14.53 0.86 -8.36
CA GLY A 100 14.67 2.20 -7.78
C GLY A 100 13.40 2.76 -7.11
N ALA A 101 12.39 1.93 -6.84
CA ALA A 101 11.24 2.34 -6.07
C ALA A 101 11.58 2.43 -4.57
N TYR A 102 10.86 3.29 -3.86
CA TYR A 102 10.94 3.42 -2.42
C TYR A 102 9.59 3.10 -1.77
N VAL A 103 9.52 1.97 -1.11
CA VAL A 103 8.33 1.52 -0.38
C VAL A 103 8.57 1.78 1.10
N ARG A 104 7.86 2.75 1.66
CA ARG A 104 7.95 3.11 3.07
C ARG A 104 6.94 2.35 3.91
N SER A 105 7.11 2.42 5.22
CA SER A 105 6.32 1.68 6.18
C SER A 105 4.80 1.87 6.02
N HIS A 106 4.06 0.85 6.43
CA HIS A 106 2.60 0.74 6.31
C HIS A 106 2.11 0.80 4.85
N SER A 107 2.88 0.23 3.92
CA SER A 107 2.46 0.07 2.54
C SER A 107 1.85 -1.31 2.31
N TRP A 108 0.64 -1.33 1.74
CA TRP A 108 -0.08 -2.55 1.40
C TRP A 108 -0.29 -2.61 -0.10
N ILE A 109 0.55 -3.38 -0.77
CA ILE A 109 0.59 -3.51 -2.23
C ILE A 109 -0.06 -4.83 -2.62
N CYS A 110 -1.29 -4.76 -3.12
CA CYS A 110 -2.09 -5.92 -3.50
C CYS A 110 -1.60 -6.57 -4.79
N ARG A 111 -2.11 -7.77 -5.06
CA ARG A 111 -1.79 -8.52 -6.27
C ARG A 111 -2.04 -7.71 -7.55
N ASP A 112 -1.18 -7.87 -8.54
CA ASP A 112 -1.21 -7.18 -9.83
C ASP A 112 -1.07 -5.65 -9.75
N ALA A 113 -0.88 -5.10 -8.54
CA ALA A 113 -0.52 -3.69 -8.39
C ALA A 113 0.94 -3.45 -8.82
N VAL A 114 1.25 -2.23 -9.23
CA VAL A 114 2.60 -1.86 -9.68
C VAL A 114 3.07 -0.60 -8.97
N VAL A 115 4.20 -0.71 -8.27
CA VAL A 115 5.00 0.42 -7.82
C VAL A 115 6.20 0.54 -8.77
N GLY A 116 6.18 1.58 -9.60
CA GLY A 116 7.15 1.70 -10.70
C GLY A 116 8.43 2.42 -10.34
N HIS A 117 9.25 2.68 -11.37
CA HIS A 117 10.55 3.33 -11.23
C HIS A 117 10.44 4.70 -10.54
N ALA A 118 11.35 4.95 -9.60
CA ALA A 118 11.44 6.21 -8.83
C ALA A 118 10.09 6.65 -8.20
N THR A 119 9.23 5.69 -7.89
CA THR A 119 7.96 5.93 -7.18
C THR A 119 8.17 5.71 -5.70
N GLU A 120 7.69 6.64 -4.90
CA GLU A 120 7.63 6.54 -3.45
C GLU A 120 6.19 6.23 -3.01
N VAL A 121 6.04 5.20 -2.18
CA VAL A 121 4.76 4.82 -1.55
C VAL A 121 4.93 4.84 -0.03
N LYS A 122 4.00 5.47 0.69
CA LYS A 122 4.04 5.57 2.15
C LYS A 122 2.63 5.45 2.73
N HIS A 123 2.44 4.57 3.70
CA HIS A 123 1.16 4.43 4.41
C HIS A 123 -0.03 4.46 3.44
N SER A 124 -0.01 3.56 2.46
CA SER A 124 -0.96 3.58 1.35
C SER A 124 -1.38 2.17 0.96
N LEU A 125 -2.61 2.07 0.49
CA LEU A 125 -3.21 0.85 0.00
C LEU A 125 -3.33 0.92 -1.53
N LEU A 126 -2.62 0.06 -2.22
CA LEU A 126 -2.76 -0.14 -3.66
C LEU A 126 -3.62 -1.38 -3.88
N LEU A 127 -4.87 -1.19 -4.27
CA LEU A 127 -5.81 -2.27 -4.55
C LEU A 127 -5.41 -3.08 -5.78
N PRO A 128 -5.99 -4.28 -5.99
CA PRO A 128 -5.57 -5.14 -7.08
C PRO A 128 -5.54 -4.46 -8.45
N GLY A 129 -4.40 -4.56 -9.13
CA GLY A 129 -4.18 -3.96 -10.44
C GLY A 129 -3.95 -2.44 -10.44
N ALA A 130 -3.92 -1.77 -9.28
CA ALA A 130 -3.58 -0.35 -9.20
C ALA A 130 -2.13 -0.09 -9.59
N LYS A 131 -1.87 0.98 -10.33
CA LYS A 131 -0.54 1.27 -10.88
C LYS A 131 -0.10 2.70 -10.59
N ALA A 132 1.07 2.83 -9.97
CA ALA A 132 1.86 4.05 -9.84
C ALA A 132 3.21 3.84 -10.54
N PRO A 133 3.24 3.84 -11.90
CA PRO A 133 4.33 3.21 -12.65
C PRO A 133 5.57 4.07 -12.82
N HIS A 134 5.48 5.39 -12.71
CA HIS A 134 6.58 6.28 -13.08
C HIS A 134 6.64 7.54 -12.24
N PHE A 135 7.69 7.67 -11.41
CA PHE A 135 8.03 8.91 -10.71
C PHE A 135 6.83 9.50 -9.94
N ASN A 136 6.09 8.66 -9.24
CA ASN A 136 4.93 9.07 -8.48
C ASN A 136 5.27 9.22 -6.99
N TYR A 137 4.48 10.04 -6.28
CA TYR A 137 4.40 10.02 -4.83
C TYR A 137 3.00 9.62 -4.40
N VAL A 138 2.90 8.52 -3.64
CA VAL A 138 1.63 7.99 -3.12
C VAL A 138 1.75 7.96 -1.60
N GLY A 139 1.22 8.97 -0.94
CA GLY A 139 1.27 9.09 0.52
C GLY A 139 -0.12 9.14 1.13
N ASP A 140 -0.33 8.37 2.20
CA ASP A 140 -1.57 8.32 2.98
C ASP A 140 -2.81 8.24 2.06
N SER A 141 -2.81 7.27 1.14
CA SER A 141 -3.76 7.19 0.03
C SER A 141 -4.26 5.77 -0.22
N ILE A 142 -5.45 5.68 -0.82
CA ILE A 142 -6.01 4.42 -1.32
C ILE A 142 -6.16 4.54 -2.84
N LEU A 143 -5.42 3.72 -3.59
CA LEU A 143 -5.61 3.59 -5.04
C LEU A 143 -6.61 2.48 -5.33
N GLY A 144 -7.71 2.83 -5.99
CA GLY A 144 -8.75 1.89 -6.41
C GLY A 144 -8.25 0.82 -7.38
N SER A 145 -8.97 -0.29 -7.46
CA SER A 145 -8.61 -1.40 -8.35
C SER A 145 -8.51 -0.95 -9.80
N GLY A 146 -7.41 -1.32 -10.47
CA GLY A 146 -7.17 -0.99 -11.87
C GLY A 146 -6.88 0.48 -12.18
N VAL A 147 -6.80 1.36 -11.16
CA VAL A 147 -6.37 2.76 -11.36
C VAL A 147 -4.95 2.79 -11.92
N ASN A 148 -4.69 3.71 -12.85
CA ASN A 148 -3.35 3.97 -13.36
C ASN A 148 -3.02 5.45 -13.24
N LEU A 149 -2.02 5.78 -12.44
CA LEU A 149 -1.51 7.15 -12.30
C LEU A 149 -0.60 7.50 -13.48
N GLY A 150 -0.78 8.70 -14.02
CA GLY A 150 0.16 9.25 -14.98
C GLY A 150 1.54 9.50 -14.36
N ALA A 151 2.57 9.61 -15.21
CA ALA A 151 3.92 9.92 -14.74
C ALA A 151 3.97 11.25 -13.97
N GLY A 152 4.69 11.28 -12.86
CA GLY A 152 4.87 12.48 -12.04
C GLY A 152 3.67 12.87 -11.17
N CYS A 153 2.62 12.04 -11.07
CA CYS A 153 1.52 12.29 -10.15
C CYS A 153 2.01 12.29 -8.70
N LYS A 154 1.53 13.26 -7.93
CA LYS A 154 1.82 13.38 -6.50
C LYS A 154 0.53 13.49 -5.72
N LEU A 155 0.24 12.47 -4.90
CA LEU A 155 -0.87 12.47 -3.95
C LEU A 155 -0.36 13.06 -2.64
N SER A 156 -0.41 14.39 -2.55
CA SER A 156 0.10 15.11 -1.38
C SER A 156 -0.88 15.03 -0.22
N ASN A 157 -0.37 14.69 0.94
CA ASN A 157 -1.13 14.56 2.18
C ASN A 157 -0.92 15.72 3.16
N LEU A 158 -0.16 16.74 2.75
CA LEU A 158 0.10 17.94 3.54
C LEU A 158 -0.38 19.17 2.78
N ARG A 159 -1.19 19.99 3.43
CA ARG A 159 -1.60 21.30 2.89
C ARG A 159 -0.44 22.29 2.97
N ASN A 160 -0.36 23.17 1.98
CA ASN A 160 0.68 24.23 1.95
C ASN A 160 0.61 25.19 3.15
N ASP A 161 -0.54 25.31 3.80
CA ASP A 161 -0.73 26.11 5.02
C ASP A 161 -0.45 25.32 6.33
N GLY A 162 0.05 24.10 6.22
CA GLY A 162 0.40 23.24 7.34
C GLY A 162 -0.79 22.65 8.13
N ARG A 163 -2.03 22.91 7.70
CA ARG A 163 -3.23 22.33 8.33
C ARG A 163 -3.52 20.93 7.81
N HIS A 164 -4.29 20.18 8.59
CA HIS A 164 -4.76 18.86 8.14
C HIS A 164 -5.71 18.97 6.95
N ILE A 165 -5.63 18.00 6.04
CA ILE A 165 -6.63 17.78 5.00
C ILE A 165 -7.89 17.26 5.69
N ARG A 166 -9.02 17.87 5.39
CA ARG A 166 -10.34 17.47 5.90
C ARG A 166 -11.22 17.03 4.75
#